data_44e6a5b9e8d82457b274ddd963ff1db3
#
_entry.id   44e6a5b9e8d82457b274ddd963ff1db3
#
_cell.length_a   1.000
_cell.length_b   1.000
_cell.length_c   1.000
_cell.angle_alpha   90.00
_cell.angle_beta   90.00
_cell.angle_gamma   90.00
#
_symmetry.space_group_name_H-M   'P 1'
#
loop_
_entity.id
_entity.type
_entity.pdbx_description
1 polymer ?
#
loop_
_entity_poly.entity_id
_entity_poly.type
_entity_poly.pdbx_seq_one_letter_code
_entity_poly.pdbx_strand_id
1 'polypeptide(L)'
;NDSNPLWTLKPSELKDEDYKKFYRDLYPMSDEPLFWIHLNVDYPFHLTGILYFPKVKSNIELNKNKIQLYCNQVYVTDSVEGIVPDFLTLLHGVLDSPDIPLNVSRSYLQSDANVKKISTYITKKVSDRLQSIFKNDRKQFEEKWNDLKIFINYGMLTQEDFYDRAKDFALFTDTDSKYYTFEEYKTLIKDNQTDKDGNLIYLYANNKDEQYSYIEAATNKGYNVLLMDGQLDIAVVSMLEQKFEKVRFTRVDSDIIDNLIVKEDKKNEALEAGKQEVLSSIFKSQLPKMDKTEFNITAQALGENATPIMITQSEYMRRMKEMANIQAGMSFYGEMSDMFNLVLNSDHKLVKEVLADEDKECAAVVAPVQAEMDEVNKQR
;
A
#
# COMPACT_ATOMS: atom_id res chain seq x y z
N ASN A 1 4.14 -24.51 39.54
CA ASN A 1 5.06 -25.53 39.02
C ASN A 1 4.26 -26.60 38.30
N ASP A 2 3.78 -26.28 37.11
CA ASP A 2 3.21 -27.29 36.23
C ASP A 2 4.38 -28.14 35.69
N SER A 3 4.32 -29.43 35.98
CA SER A 3 5.35 -30.39 35.55
C SER A 3 5.37 -30.61 34.04
N ASN A 4 4.37 -30.12 33.32
CA ASN A 4 4.25 -30.18 31.87
C ASN A 4 3.80 -28.82 31.30
N PRO A 5 4.71 -28.04 30.71
CA PRO A 5 4.37 -26.80 30.04
C PRO A 5 3.31 -26.99 28.94
N LEU A 6 2.43 -26.03 28.79
CA LEU A 6 1.27 -26.12 27.87
C LEU A 6 1.69 -26.47 26.43
N TRP A 7 2.82 -25.95 25.97
CA TRP A 7 3.31 -26.16 24.58
C TRP A 7 3.82 -27.59 24.32
N THR A 8 4.01 -28.40 25.36
CA THR A 8 4.41 -29.81 25.24
C THR A 8 3.23 -30.78 25.21
N LEU A 9 2.03 -30.30 25.51
CA LEU A 9 0.80 -31.08 25.47
C LEU A 9 0.32 -31.27 24.03
N LYS A 10 -0.51 -32.31 23.81
CA LYS A 10 -1.11 -32.49 22.46
C LYS A 10 -2.20 -31.46 22.22
N PRO A 11 -2.30 -30.89 20.99
CA PRO A 11 -3.36 -29.94 20.65
C PRO A 11 -4.78 -30.46 20.94
N SER A 12 -4.99 -31.79 20.82
CA SER A 12 -6.29 -32.43 21.07
C SER A 12 -6.72 -32.42 22.55
N GLU A 13 -5.80 -32.16 23.44
CA GLU A 13 -6.03 -32.10 24.90
C GLU A 13 -6.34 -30.68 25.38
N LEU A 14 -6.23 -29.67 24.51
CA LEU A 14 -6.36 -28.27 24.82
C LEU A 14 -7.62 -27.66 24.18
N LYS A 15 -8.19 -26.68 24.88
CA LYS A 15 -9.29 -25.85 24.42
C LYS A 15 -8.80 -24.43 24.10
N ASP A 16 -9.57 -23.68 23.34
CA ASP A 16 -9.26 -22.31 23.01
C ASP A 16 -8.99 -21.44 24.25
N GLU A 17 -9.71 -21.66 25.33
CA GLU A 17 -9.52 -20.90 26.57
C GLU A 17 -8.13 -21.20 27.23
N ASP A 18 -7.60 -22.41 27.09
CA ASP A 18 -6.28 -22.75 27.60
C ASP A 18 -5.19 -21.92 26.85
N TYR A 19 -5.30 -21.82 25.54
CA TYR A 19 -4.41 -20.99 24.72
C TYR A 19 -4.51 -19.50 25.05
N LYS A 20 -5.72 -18.99 25.22
CA LYS A 20 -5.94 -17.58 25.57
C LYS A 20 -5.42 -17.25 26.96
N LYS A 21 -5.64 -18.14 27.93
CA LYS A 21 -5.11 -17.99 29.29
C LYS A 21 -3.58 -17.97 29.27
N PHE A 22 -2.97 -18.91 28.58
CA PHE A 22 -1.51 -18.95 28.44
C PHE A 22 -0.94 -17.67 27.81
N TYR A 23 -1.61 -17.13 26.80
CA TYR A 23 -1.22 -15.86 26.19
C TYR A 23 -1.31 -14.69 27.20
N ARG A 24 -2.38 -14.60 27.96
CA ARG A 24 -2.55 -13.57 28.99
C ARG A 24 -1.50 -13.68 30.10
N ASP A 25 -1.12 -14.88 30.45
CA ASP A 25 -0.08 -15.12 31.45
C ASP A 25 1.31 -14.67 30.96
N LEU A 26 1.61 -14.90 29.69
CA LEU A 26 2.88 -14.45 29.05
C LEU A 26 2.91 -12.95 28.76
N TYR A 27 1.79 -12.37 28.36
CA TYR A 27 1.67 -10.99 27.89
C TYR A 27 0.50 -10.27 28.54
N PRO A 28 0.56 -9.99 29.86
CA PRO A 28 -0.59 -9.48 30.62
C PRO A 28 -1.06 -8.08 30.19
N MET A 29 -0.21 -7.34 29.48
CA MET A 29 -0.52 -5.99 28.99
C MET A 29 -0.95 -5.96 27.51
N SER A 30 -1.04 -7.12 26.86
CA SER A 30 -1.42 -7.24 25.45
C SER A 30 -2.91 -7.51 25.31
N ASP A 31 -3.47 -7.06 24.14
CA ASP A 31 -4.82 -7.46 23.75
C ASP A 31 -4.88 -8.95 23.46
N GLU A 32 -6.10 -9.51 23.40
CA GLU A 32 -6.31 -10.91 22.98
C GLU A 32 -5.66 -11.17 21.61
N PRO A 33 -5.03 -12.35 21.41
CA PRO A 33 -4.43 -12.70 20.13
C PRO A 33 -5.51 -12.93 19.06
N LEU A 34 -5.14 -12.70 17.80
CA LEU A 34 -6.04 -12.95 16.66
C LEU A 34 -6.26 -14.45 16.47
N PHE A 35 -5.16 -15.20 16.42
CA PHE A 35 -5.11 -16.64 16.21
C PHE A 35 -3.86 -17.21 16.88
N TRP A 36 -3.76 -18.53 16.91
CA TRP A 36 -2.56 -19.25 17.35
C TRP A 36 -2.31 -20.50 16.52
N ILE A 37 -1.09 -20.98 16.58
CA ILE A 37 -0.63 -22.22 15.98
C ILE A 37 0.08 -23.03 17.05
N HIS A 38 -0.31 -24.27 17.26
CA HIS A 38 0.39 -25.21 18.11
C HIS A 38 1.30 -26.09 17.26
N LEU A 39 2.61 -26.00 17.49
CA LEU A 39 3.63 -26.79 16.82
C LEU A 39 4.00 -28.00 17.65
N ASN A 40 4.05 -29.18 17.03
CA ASN A 40 4.50 -30.41 17.67
C ASN A 40 5.08 -31.33 16.57
N VAL A 41 6.41 -31.37 16.50
CA VAL A 41 7.18 -32.08 15.47
C VAL A 41 8.23 -32.91 16.12
N ASP A 42 8.30 -34.20 15.77
CA ASP A 42 9.29 -35.16 16.28
C ASP A 42 10.34 -35.53 15.21
N TYR A 43 10.02 -35.37 13.93
CA TYR A 43 10.92 -35.72 12.85
C TYR A 43 10.69 -34.78 11.64
N PRO A 44 11.72 -34.33 10.93
CA PRO A 44 13.16 -34.65 11.02
C PRO A 44 13.93 -33.87 12.09
N PHE A 45 13.27 -33.05 12.87
CA PHE A 45 13.80 -32.31 14.03
C PHE A 45 12.75 -32.31 15.13
N HIS A 46 13.17 -32.00 16.35
CA HIS A 46 12.26 -31.84 17.48
C HIS A 46 11.90 -30.36 17.64
N LEU A 47 10.61 -30.06 17.57
CA LEU A 47 10.09 -28.72 17.78
C LEU A 47 8.71 -28.79 18.41
N THR A 48 8.56 -28.13 19.54
CA THR A 48 7.26 -27.86 20.15
C THR A 48 7.10 -26.33 20.32
N GLY A 49 5.90 -25.86 20.44
CA GLY A 49 5.67 -24.45 20.67
C GLY A 49 4.25 -24.00 20.37
N ILE A 50 3.94 -22.82 20.85
CA ILE A 50 2.68 -22.12 20.51
C ILE A 50 3.04 -20.74 20.04
N LEU A 51 2.68 -20.42 18.80
CA LEU A 51 2.86 -19.10 18.20
C LEU A 51 1.51 -18.40 18.10
N TYR A 52 1.48 -17.14 18.47
CA TYR A 52 0.29 -16.29 18.44
C TYR A 52 0.46 -15.16 17.43
N PHE A 53 -0.63 -14.83 16.73
CA PHE A 53 -0.73 -13.63 15.94
C PHE A 53 -1.24 -12.50 16.83
N PRO A 54 -0.39 -11.53 17.21
CA PRO A 54 -0.80 -10.41 18.03
C PRO A 54 -1.48 -9.34 17.18
N LYS A 55 -2.17 -8.40 17.83
CA LYS A 55 -2.55 -7.13 17.22
C LYS A 55 -1.35 -6.20 17.22
N VAL A 56 -0.83 -5.89 16.03
CA VAL A 56 0.29 -4.95 15.85
C VAL A 56 -0.27 -3.54 15.70
N LYS A 57 -0.12 -2.70 16.74
CA LYS A 57 -0.81 -1.39 16.82
C LYS A 57 -0.04 -0.21 16.22
N SER A 58 1.29 -0.28 16.09
CA SER A 58 2.12 0.86 15.71
C SER A 58 3.39 0.43 14.97
N ASN A 59 4.55 0.85 15.41
CA ASN A 59 5.82 0.57 14.77
C ASN A 59 6.16 -0.94 14.79
N ILE A 60 6.49 -1.50 13.61
CA ILE A 60 6.90 -2.91 13.44
C ILE A 60 8.08 -3.26 14.36
N GLU A 61 9.09 -2.40 14.45
CA GLU A 61 10.29 -2.64 15.24
C GLU A 61 10.00 -2.81 16.74
N LEU A 62 9.00 -2.09 17.27
CA LEU A 62 8.61 -2.19 18.68
C LEU A 62 7.87 -3.50 19.01
N ASN A 63 7.38 -4.19 17.99
CA ASN A 63 6.60 -5.43 18.15
C ASN A 63 7.42 -6.69 17.87
N LYS A 64 8.70 -6.55 17.47
CA LYS A 64 9.61 -7.69 17.26
C LYS A 64 10.12 -8.27 18.59
N ASN A 65 10.64 -9.50 18.50
CA ASN A 65 11.36 -10.17 19.60
C ASN A 65 10.52 -10.43 20.85
N LYS A 66 9.28 -10.90 20.65
CA LYS A 66 8.38 -11.32 21.73
C LYS A 66 8.24 -12.85 21.86
N ILE A 67 8.90 -13.63 20.99
CA ILE A 67 8.94 -15.08 21.07
C ILE A 67 10.00 -15.49 22.08
N GLN A 68 9.62 -16.34 23.03
CA GLN A 68 10.53 -16.93 24.01
C GLN A 68 11.05 -18.27 23.48
N LEU A 69 12.37 -18.42 23.42
CA LEU A 69 13.04 -19.66 23.01
C LEU A 69 13.44 -20.50 24.20
N TYR A 70 13.09 -21.78 24.14
CA TYR A 70 13.43 -22.80 25.10
C TYR A 70 14.24 -23.92 24.43
N CYS A 71 15.03 -24.61 25.22
CA CYS A 71 15.69 -25.86 24.86
C CYS A 71 15.40 -26.88 25.95
N ASN A 72 14.69 -27.97 25.60
CA ASN A 72 14.23 -28.96 26.56
C ASN A 72 13.54 -28.36 27.81
N GLN A 73 12.61 -27.45 27.58
CA GLN A 73 11.82 -26.73 28.57
C GLN A 73 12.63 -25.78 29.48
N VAL A 74 13.89 -25.50 29.12
CA VAL A 74 14.72 -24.51 29.81
C VAL A 74 14.77 -23.23 28.98
N TYR A 75 14.40 -22.09 29.57
CA TYR A 75 14.47 -20.79 28.93
C TYR A 75 15.88 -20.44 28.47
N VAL A 76 16.02 -19.97 27.27
CA VAL A 76 17.29 -19.58 26.63
C VAL A 76 17.36 -18.11 26.36
N THR A 77 16.41 -17.57 25.57
CA THR A 77 16.41 -16.20 25.12
C THR A 77 15.01 -15.76 24.64
N ASP A 78 14.79 -14.47 24.55
CA ASP A 78 13.63 -13.84 23.91
C ASP A 78 13.92 -13.34 22.48
N SER A 79 15.08 -13.68 21.92
CA SER A 79 15.45 -13.32 20.56
C SER A 79 15.52 -14.55 19.65
N VAL A 80 14.72 -14.55 18.60
CA VAL A 80 14.71 -15.59 17.55
C VAL A 80 15.29 -15.08 16.22
N GLU A 81 16.01 -13.95 16.25
CA GLU A 81 16.70 -13.42 15.08
C GLU A 81 17.70 -14.46 14.52
N GLY A 82 17.64 -14.65 13.21
CA GLY A 82 18.45 -15.65 12.51
C GLY A 82 17.92 -17.06 12.56
N ILE A 83 16.91 -17.36 13.40
CA ILE A 83 16.24 -18.66 13.50
C ILE A 83 15.02 -18.69 12.58
N VAL A 84 14.26 -17.61 12.53
CA VAL A 84 13.09 -17.45 11.66
C VAL A 84 13.26 -16.19 10.80
N PRO A 85 12.54 -16.10 9.65
CA PRO A 85 12.49 -14.87 8.87
C PRO A 85 11.97 -13.69 9.70
N ASP A 86 12.39 -12.46 9.35
CA ASP A 86 12.08 -11.26 10.12
C ASP A 86 10.58 -11.03 10.34
N PHE A 87 9.73 -11.33 9.36
CA PHE A 87 8.29 -11.16 9.52
C PHE A 87 7.68 -12.09 10.56
N LEU A 88 8.26 -13.27 10.79
CA LEU A 88 7.83 -14.20 11.83
C LEU A 88 8.24 -13.74 13.23
N THR A 89 9.21 -12.84 13.36
CA THR A 89 9.56 -12.22 14.64
C THR A 89 8.47 -11.31 15.20
N LEU A 90 7.46 -10.96 14.38
CA LEU A 90 6.25 -10.25 14.82
C LEU A 90 5.26 -11.13 15.58
N LEU A 91 5.40 -12.46 15.50
CA LEU A 91 4.60 -13.38 16.30
C LEU A 91 5.02 -13.33 17.78
N HIS A 92 4.09 -13.67 18.64
CA HIS A 92 4.31 -13.88 20.07
C HIS A 92 4.30 -15.39 20.37
N GLY A 93 4.78 -15.78 21.52
CA GLY A 93 4.65 -17.16 22.01
C GLY A 93 5.95 -17.81 22.43
N VAL A 94 5.99 -19.12 22.28
CA VAL A 94 7.08 -19.98 22.75
C VAL A 94 7.49 -20.93 21.64
N LEU A 95 8.80 -21.09 21.45
CA LEU A 95 9.44 -22.17 20.68
C LEU A 95 10.36 -22.96 21.58
N ASP A 96 10.30 -24.28 21.51
CA ASP A 96 11.14 -25.20 22.28
C ASP A 96 11.74 -26.25 21.34
N SER A 97 13.06 -26.25 21.20
CA SER A 97 13.78 -27.19 20.34
C SER A 97 15.19 -27.42 20.83
N PRO A 98 15.60 -28.69 21.01
CA PRO A 98 17.00 -29.06 21.29
C PRO A 98 17.89 -28.94 20.03
N ASP A 99 17.31 -28.86 18.83
CA ASP A 99 18.02 -28.86 17.55
C ASP A 99 18.46 -27.47 17.09
N ILE A 100 18.13 -26.41 17.85
CA ILE A 100 18.60 -25.07 17.59
C ILE A 100 19.94 -24.84 18.30
N PRO A 101 21.05 -24.55 17.58
CA PRO A 101 22.34 -24.27 18.20
C PRO A 101 22.27 -23.02 19.08
N LEU A 102 22.81 -23.15 20.30
CA LEU A 102 22.86 -22.05 21.26
C LEU A 102 24.29 -21.49 21.34
N ASN A 103 24.40 -20.22 21.75
CA ASN A 103 25.68 -19.52 21.91
C ASN A 103 26.53 -19.38 20.63
N VAL A 104 25.89 -19.26 19.48
CA VAL A 104 26.52 -19.05 18.18
C VAL A 104 26.11 -17.71 17.57
N SER A 105 26.87 -17.23 16.59
CA SER A 105 26.55 -15.97 15.91
C SER A 105 25.28 -16.07 15.04
N ARG A 106 24.64 -14.93 14.78
CA ARG A 106 23.50 -14.85 13.86
C ARG A 106 23.83 -15.40 12.46
N SER A 107 25.02 -15.10 11.95
CA SER A 107 25.47 -15.61 10.65
C SER A 107 25.62 -17.13 10.63
N TYR A 108 26.04 -17.74 11.74
CA TYR A 108 26.08 -19.18 11.88
C TYR A 108 24.67 -19.78 11.87
N LEU A 109 23.73 -19.21 12.63
CA LEU A 109 22.33 -19.66 12.66
C LEU A 109 21.70 -19.62 11.27
N GLN A 110 21.94 -18.55 10.51
CA GLN A 110 21.42 -18.43 9.14
C GLN A 110 21.98 -19.46 8.16
N SER A 111 23.16 -20.01 8.43
CA SER A 111 23.80 -21.05 7.60
C SER A 111 23.50 -22.47 8.06
N ASP A 112 23.03 -22.66 9.30
CA ASP A 112 22.77 -23.97 9.89
C ASP A 112 21.60 -24.68 9.17
N ALA A 113 21.82 -25.96 8.82
CA ALA A 113 20.85 -26.74 8.05
C ALA A 113 19.58 -27.07 8.85
N ASN A 114 19.70 -27.31 10.16
CA ASN A 114 18.55 -27.59 11.01
C ASN A 114 17.71 -26.34 11.24
N VAL A 115 18.37 -25.20 11.47
CA VAL A 115 17.70 -23.89 11.60
C VAL A 115 16.92 -23.55 10.34
N LYS A 116 17.49 -23.78 9.14
CA LYS A 116 16.79 -23.59 7.86
C LYS A 116 15.55 -24.46 7.72
N LYS A 117 15.65 -25.74 8.11
CA LYS A 117 14.50 -26.66 8.10
C LYS A 117 13.39 -26.22 9.06
N ILE A 118 13.77 -25.81 10.27
CA ILE A 118 12.84 -25.29 11.28
C ILE A 118 12.16 -24.03 10.77
N SER A 119 12.93 -23.08 10.25
CA SER A 119 12.42 -21.82 9.68
C SER A 119 11.41 -22.06 8.55
N THR A 120 11.76 -22.93 7.60
CA THR A 120 10.88 -23.31 6.48
C THR A 120 9.60 -23.99 6.97
N TYR A 121 9.71 -24.87 7.95
CA TYR A 121 8.55 -25.54 8.53
C TYR A 121 7.60 -24.56 9.22
N ILE A 122 8.12 -23.65 10.04
CA ILE A 122 7.32 -22.64 10.72
C ILE A 122 6.62 -21.74 9.69
N THR A 123 7.33 -21.26 8.68
CA THR A 123 6.78 -20.44 7.61
C THR A 123 5.62 -21.14 6.90
N LYS A 124 5.80 -22.42 6.58
CA LYS A 124 4.75 -23.25 5.98
C LYS A 124 3.53 -23.38 6.90
N LYS A 125 3.73 -23.67 8.16
CA LYS A 125 2.63 -23.86 9.13
C LYS A 125 1.86 -22.56 9.38
N VAL A 126 2.55 -21.42 9.42
CA VAL A 126 1.92 -20.10 9.50
C VAL A 126 1.05 -19.84 8.27
N SER A 127 1.57 -20.10 7.06
CA SER A 127 0.82 -19.96 5.82
C SER A 127 -0.38 -20.88 5.75
N ASP A 128 -0.21 -22.16 6.12
CA ASP A 128 -1.28 -23.16 6.13
C ASP A 128 -2.40 -22.77 7.11
N ARG A 129 -2.05 -22.22 8.27
CA ARG A 129 -3.03 -21.74 9.25
C ARG A 129 -3.84 -20.57 8.71
N LEU A 130 -3.19 -19.57 8.13
CA LEU A 130 -3.86 -18.42 7.52
C LEU A 130 -4.77 -18.85 6.38
N GLN A 131 -4.30 -19.73 5.51
CA GLN A 131 -5.10 -20.26 4.41
C GLN A 131 -6.30 -21.07 4.90
N SER A 132 -6.13 -21.87 5.96
CA SER A 132 -7.21 -22.63 6.59
C SER A 132 -8.30 -21.72 7.14
N ILE A 133 -7.92 -20.66 7.85
CA ILE A 133 -8.90 -19.67 8.36
C ILE A 133 -9.63 -18.99 7.21
N PHE A 134 -8.90 -18.56 6.18
CA PHE A 134 -9.48 -17.96 5.00
C PHE A 134 -10.51 -18.87 4.31
N LYS A 135 -10.18 -20.16 4.15
CA LYS A 135 -11.08 -21.13 3.49
C LYS A 135 -12.29 -21.52 4.33
N ASN A 136 -12.09 -21.70 5.63
CA ASN A 136 -13.13 -22.24 6.52
C ASN A 136 -14.05 -21.15 7.07
N ASP A 137 -13.53 -19.94 7.29
CA ASP A 137 -14.28 -18.81 7.81
C ASP A 137 -13.78 -17.50 7.20
N ARG A 138 -14.12 -17.28 5.93
CA ARG A 138 -13.79 -16.08 5.17
C ARG A 138 -14.20 -14.81 5.89
N LYS A 139 -15.39 -14.81 6.50
CA LYS A 139 -15.90 -13.63 7.19
C LYS A 139 -15.03 -13.26 8.38
N GLN A 140 -14.63 -14.22 9.20
CA GLN A 140 -13.72 -13.99 10.33
C GLN A 140 -12.36 -13.48 9.83
N PHE A 141 -11.84 -14.02 8.73
CA PHE A 141 -10.58 -13.58 8.13
C PHE A 141 -10.68 -12.11 7.67
N GLU A 142 -11.77 -11.73 7.01
CA GLU A 142 -12.02 -10.35 6.59
C GLU A 142 -12.15 -9.40 7.78
N GLU A 143 -12.90 -9.77 8.81
CA GLU A 143 -13.05 -8.96 10.04
C GLU A 143 -11.71 -8.69 10.73
N LYS A 144 -10.76 -9.62 10.64
CA LYS A 144 -9.41 -9.52 11.23
C LYS A 144 -8.36 -9.00 10.25
N TRP A 145 -8.73 -8.73 9.01
CA TRP A 145 -7.78 -8.34 7.96
C TRP A 145 -6.95 -7.12 8.32
N ASN A 146 -7.55 -6.09 8.89
CA ASN A 146 -6.83 -4.85 9.25
C ASN A 146 -5.69 -5.11 10.26
N ASP A 147 -5.86 -6.08 11.15
CA ASP A 147 -4.83 -6.48 12.11
C ASP A 147 -3.83 -7.48 11.50
N LEU A 148 -4.25 -8.31 10.53
CA LEU A 148 -3.39 -9.28 9.84
C LEU A 148 -2.56 -8.66 8.70
N LYS A 149 -3.08 -7.60 8.10
CA LYS A 149 -2.55 -6.97 6.88
C LYS A 149 -1.06 -6.65 6.99
N ILE A 150 -0.63 -6.04 8.07
CA ILE A 150 0.77 -5.65 8.26
C ILE A 150 1.70 -6.87 8.28
N PHE A 151 1.28 -7.94 8.95
CA PHE A 151 2.03 -9.18 9.03
C PHE A 151 2.15 -9.87 7.66
N ILE A 152 1.03 -10.01 6.96
CA ILE A 152 0.98 -10.66 5.64
C ILE A 152 1.76 -9.84 4.61
N ASN A 153 1.58 -8.53 4.58
CA ASN A 153 2.31 -7.64 3.69
C ASN A 153 3.81 -7.68 3.94
N TYR A 154 4.24 -7.64 5.21
CA TYR A 154 5.65 -7.73 5.54
C TYR A 154 6.27 -9.08 5.10
N GLY A 155 5.54 -10.17 5.29
CA GLY A 155 5.95 -11.49 4.81
C GLY A 155 6.08 -11.54 3.29
N MET A 156 5.10 -11.05 2.55
CA MET A 156 5.13 -11.01 1.08
C MET A 156 6.28 -10.15 0.53
N LEU A 157 6.60 -9.05 1.20
CA LEU A 157 7.68 -8.14 0.78
C LEU A 157 9.07 -8.72 1.01
N THR A 158 9.24 -9.57 2.01
CA THR A 158 10.56 -10.03 2.47
C THR A 158 10.87 -11.48 2.17
N GLN A 159 9.85 -12.29 1.86
CA GLN A 159 9.99 -13.73 1.65
C GLN A 159 9.20 -14.20 0.43
N GLU A 160 9.91 -14.58 -0.63
CA GLU A 160 9.31 -15.06 -1.89
C GLU A 160 8.44 -16.30 -1.67
N ASP A 161 8.93 -17.27 -0.90
CA ASP A 161 8.16 -18.48 -0.58
C ASP A 161 6.86 -18.17 0.16
N PHE A 162 6.85 -17.14 1.00
CA PHE A 162 5.63 -16.70 1.68
C PHE A 162 4.69 -15.99 0.70
N TYR A 163 5.20 -15.15 -0.20
CA TYR A 163 4.40 -14.53 -1.25
C TYR A 163 3.66 -15.59 -2.08
N ASP A 164 4.37 -16.62 -2.52
CA ASP A 164 3.78 -17.69 -3.34
C ASP A 164 2.65 -18.44 -2.63
N ARG A 165 2.66 -18.48 -1.32
CA ARG A 165 1.59 -19.06 -0.51
C ARG A 165 0.49 -18.05 -0.20
N ALA A 166 0.86 -16.82 0.11
CA ALA A 166 -0.06 -15.79 0.57
C ALA A 166 -0.89 -15.15 -0.54
N LYS A 167 -0.43 -15.16 -1.80
CA LYS A 167 -1.13 -14.55 -2.93
C LYS A 167 -2.56 -15.06 -3.14
N ASP A 168 -2.87 -16.26 -2.66
CA ASP A 168 -4.19 -16.87 -2.80
C ASP A 168 -5.18 -16.45 -1.70
N PHE A 169 -4.69 -15.91 -0.58
CA PHE A 169 -5.53 -15.47 0.53
C PHE A 169 -5.29 -14.01 0.97
N ALA A 170 -4.24 -13.36 0.50
CA ALA A 170 -4.06 -11.93 0.75
C ALA A 170 -5.20 -11.12 0.13
N LEU A 171 -5.64 -10.08 0.83
CA LEU A 171 -6.79 -9.31 0.44
C LEU A 171 -6.45 -7.88 0.03
N PHE A 172 -7.23 -7.38 -0.92
CA PHE A 172 -7.44 -5.95 -1.13
C PHE A 172 -8.70 -5.50 -0.39
N THR A 173 -8.67 -4.28 0.10
CA THR A 173 -9.86 -3.58 0.61
C THR A 173 -10.16 -2.41 -0.30
N ASP A 174 -11.41 -2.22 -0.70
CA ASP A 174 -11.82 -1.04 -1.44
C ASP A 174 -12.33 0.09 -0.53
N THR A 175 -12.64 1.23 -1.11
CA THR A 175 -13.14 2.40 -0.38
C THR A 175 -14.53 2.22 0.22
N ASP A 176 -15.26 1.16 -0.19
CA ASP A 176 -16.55 0.75 0.39
C ASP A 176 -16.39 -0.34 1.46
N SER A 177 -15.16 -0.62 1.90
CA SER A 177 -14.84 -1.64 2.90
C SER A 177 -15.21 -3.06 2.48
N LYS A 178 -15.20 -3.34 1.18
CA LYS A 178 -15.32 -4.69 0.64
C LYS A 178 -13.94 -5.32 0.44
N TYR A 179 -13.88 -6.63 0.58
CA TYR A 179 -12.65 -7.40 0.54
C TYR A 179 -12.62 -8.32 -0.68
N TYR A 180 -11.45 -8.40 -1.31
CA TYR A 180 -11.23 -9.20 -2.50
C TYR A 180 -9.87 -9.88 -2.43
N THR A 181 -9.77 -11.13 -2.89
CA THR A 181 -8.48 -11.71 -3.25
C THR A 181 -7.92 -11.02 -4.49
N PHE A 182 -6.65 -11.23 -4.79
CA PHE A 182 -6.03 -10.65 -5.99
C PHE A 182 -6.77 -11.06 -7.27
N GLU A 183 -7.15 -12.32 -7.40
CA GLU A 183 -7.89 -12.82 -8.56
C GLU A 183 -9.35 -12.31 -8.62
N GLU A 184 -10.02 -12.24 -7.48
CA GLU A 184 -11.38 -11.67 -7.42
C GLU A 184 -11.39 -10.20 -7.85
N TYR A 185 -10.41 -9.42 -7.40
CA TYR A 185 -10.31 -8.01 -7.75
C TYR A 185 -9.98 -7.81 -9.23
N LYS A 186 -9.04 -8.58 -9.77
CA LYS A 186 -8.73 -8.58 -11.20
C LYS A 186 -9.97 -8.87 -12.04
N THR A 187 -10.76 -9.86 -11.65
CA THR A 187 -12.01 -10.23 -12.33
C THR A 187 -13.04 -9.10 -12.25
N LEU A 188 -13.14 -8.42 -11.12
CA LEU A 188 -14.06 -7.30 -10.91
C LEU A 188 -13.80 -6.14 -11.87
N ILE A 189 -12.52 -5.76 -12.04
CA ILE A 189 -12.16 -4.51 -12.71
C ILE A 189 -11.74 -4.66 -14.18
N LYS A 190 -11.45 -5.88 -14.66
CA LYS A 190 -10.85 -6.12 -15.97
C LYS A 190 -11.61 -5.51 -17.14
N ASP A 191 -12.95 -5.55 -17.11
CA ASP A 191 -13.77 -5.08 -18.22
C ASP A 191 -13.89 -3.55 -18.26
N ASN A 192 -13.77 -2.88 -17.12
CA ASN A 192 -13.98 -1.44 -17.01
C ASN A 192 -12.69 -0.64 -16.81
N GLN A 193 -11.65 -1.23 -16.27
CA GLN A 193 -10.41 -0.55 -15.89
C GLN A 193 -9.19 -1.01 -16.71
N THR A 194 -9.42 -1.52 -17.90
CA THR A 194 -8.34 -1.80 -18.88
C THR A 194 -8.19 -0.60 -19.80
N ASP A 195 -6.95 -0.12 -19.97
CA ASP A 195 -6.62 1.00 -20.86
C ASP A 195 -6.52 0.55 -22.32
N LYS A 196 -6.33 1.52 -23.25
CA LYS A 196 -6.19 1.27 -24.69
C LYS A 196 -5.01 0.36 -25.05
N ASP A 197 -3.96 0.31 -24.21
CA ASP A 197 -2.75 -0.48 -24.41
C ASP A 197 -2.86 -1.87 -23.77
N GLY A 198 -4.00 -2.20 -23.18
CA GLY A 198 -4.28 -3.47 -22.53
C GLY A 198 -3.72 -3.58 -21.12
N ASN A 199 -3.32 -2.47 -20.48
CA ASN A 199 -2.93 -2.46 -19.09
C ASN A 199 -4.16 -2.37 -18.20
N LEU A 200 -4.19 -3.18 -17.16
CA LEU A 200 -5.21 -3.14 -16.13
C LEU A 200 -4.82 -2.10 -15.07
N ILE A 201 -5.67 -1.12 -14.87
CA ILE A 201 -5.39 0.00 -13.98
C ILE A 201 -6.08 -0.22 -12.63
N TYR A 202 -5.28 -0.40 -11.59
CA TYR A 202 -5.72 -0.49 -10.20
C TYR A 202 -5.71 0.91 -9.60
N LEU A 203 -6.88 1.53 -9.51
CA LEU A 203 -7.01 2.83 -8.84
C LEU A 203 -6.96 2.63 -7.33
N TYR A 204 -6.27 3.52 -6.63
CA TYR A 204 -6.22 3.48 -5.18
C TYR A 204 -6.22 4.86 -4.54
N ALA A 205 -6.63 4.92 -3.29
CA ALA A 205 -6.53 6.05 -2.40
C ALA A 205 -5.74 5.65 -1.15
N ASN A 206 -4.99 6.57 -0.57
CA ASN A 206 -4.30 6.36 0.71
C ASN A 206 -4.90 7.19 1.85
N ASN A 207 -5.78 8.14 1.54
CA ASN A 207 -6.55 8.90 2.51
C ASN A 207 -7.95 9.15 1.94
N LYS A 208 -8.92 8.42 2.47
CA LYS A 208 -10.30 8.45 1.97
C LYS A 208 -10.96 9.84 2.10
N ASP A 209 -10.67 10.55 3.17
CA ASP A 209 -11.29 11.83 3.45
C ASP A 209 -10.69 12.94 2.59
N GLU A 210 -9.38 13.01 2.50
CA GLU A 210 -8.68 14.01 1.68
C GLU A 210 -8.90 13.80 0.18
N GLN A 211 -9.08 12.55 -0.26
CA GLN A 211 -9.24 12.17 -1.66
C GLN A 211 -10.70 11.90 -2.05
N TYR A 212 -11.66 12.32 -1.21
CA TYR A 212 -13.08 12.03 -1.40
C TYR A 212 -13.61 12.39 -2.79
N SER A 213 -13.33 13.61 -3.27
CA SER A 213 -13.82 14.07 -4.58
C SER A 213 -13.28 13.26 -5.76
N TYR A 214 -12.03 12.81 -5.67
CA TYR A 214 -11.40 11.96 -6.69
C TYR A 214 -11.98 10.54 -6.66
N ILE A 215 -12.23 10.00 -5.46
CA ILE A 215 -12.90 8.70 -5.29
C ILE A 215 -14.32 8.75 -5.85
N GLU A 216 -15.07 9.81 -5.53
CA GLU A 216 -16.43 10.00 -6.05
C GLU A 216 -16.46 10.10 -7.58
N ALA A 217 -15.54 10.87 -8.18
CA ALA A 217 -15.43 10.96 -9.64
C ALA A 217 -15.13 9.59 -10.29
N ALA A 218 -14.27 8.78 -9.67
CA ALA A 218 -13.95 7.43 -10.15
C ALA A 218 -15.14 6.48 -10.02
N THR A 219 -15.81 6.47 -8.87
CA THR A 219 -16.98 5.60 -8.62
C THR A 219 -18.18 5.98 -9.49
N ASN A 220 -18.39 7.25 -9.78
CA ASN A 220 -19.43 7.72 -10.70
C ASN A 220 -19.19 7.25 -12.16
N LYS A 221 -17.94 6.98 -12.53
CA LYS A 221 -17.61 6.32 -13.80
C LYS A 221 -17.71 4.78 -13.75
N GLY A 222 -18.11 4.22 -12.63
CA GLY A 222 -18.20 2.78 -12.42
C GLY A 222 -16.84 2.12 -12.14
N TYR A 223 -15.81 2.89 -11.79
CA TYR A 223 -14.51 2.35 -11.38
C TYR A 223 -14.54 1.97 -9.91
N ASN A 224 -13.76 0.95 -9.55
CA ASN A 224 -13.50 0.59 -8.17
C ASN A 224 -12.15 1.19 -7.72
N VAL A 225 -12.10 1.67 -6.49
CA VAL A 225 -10.91 2.30 -5.89
C VAL A 225 -10.51 1.51 -4.66
N LEU A 226 -9.27 1.04 -4.63
CA LEU A 226 -8.68 0.38 -3.46
C LEU A 226 -8.31 1.40 -2.38
N LEU A 227 -8.37 0.98 -1.13
CA LEU A 227 -7.83 1.73 0.00
C LEU A 227 -6.46 1.16 0.39
N MET A 228 -5.42 1.98 0.25
CA MET A 228 -4.02 1.65 0.53
C MET A 228 -3.47 2.64 1.58
N ASP A 229 -4.00 2.56 2.80
CA ASP A 229 -3.71 3.46 3.91
C ASP A 229 -2.72 2.90 4.95
N GLY A 230 -2.23 1.69 4.73
CA GLY A 230 -1.25 1.03 5.60
C GLY A 230 0.19 1.49 5.33
N GLN A 231 1.01 1.43 6.36
CA GLN A 231 2.42 1.87 6.29
C GLN A 231 3.29 1.08 5.30
N LEU A 232 2.91 -0.15 4.93
CA LEU A 232 3.63 -0.97 3.95
C LEU A 232 2.98 -0.95 2.55
N ASP A 233 1.84 -0.30 2.39
CA ASP A 233 1.03 -0.44 1.18
C ASP A 233 1.71 0.10 -0.07
N ILE A 234 2.50 1.17 0.02
CA ILE A 234 3.24 1.67 -1.14
C ILE A 234 4.33 0.69 -1.61
N ALA A 235 4.98 0.01 -0.69
CA ALA A 235 5.95 -1.03 -1.01
C ALA A 235 5.26 -2.26 -1.64
N VAL A 236 4.09 -2.64 -1.11
CA VAL A 236 3.26 -3.72 -1.67
C VAL A 236 2.80 -3.38 -3.08
N VAL A 237 2.33 -2.18 -3.34
CA VAL A 237 1.97 -1.71 -4.68
C VAL A 237 3.13 -1.88 -5.65
N SER A 238 4.33 -1.44 -5.27
CA SER A 238 5.53 -1.56 -6.12
C SER A 238 5.91 -3.02 -6.38
N MET A 239 5.79 -3.89 -5.39
CA MET A 239 6.02 -5.33 -5.53
C MET A 239 4.98 -5.97 -6.48
N LEU A 240 3.69 -5.67 -6.29
CA LEU A 240 2.62 -6.25 -7.10
C LEU A 240 2.70 -5.83 -8.57
N GLU A 241 3.11 -4.60 -8.87
CA GLU A 241 3.37 -4.17 -10.25
C GLU A 241 4.48 -4.98 -10.94
N GLN A 242 5.47 -5.47 -10.18
CA GLN A 242 6.49 -6.37 -10.72
C GLN A 242 6.00 -7.81 -10.88
N LYS A 243 5.07 -8.24 -10.04
CA LYS A 243 4.53 -9.61 -10.04
C LYS A 243 3.38 -9.80 -11.04
N PHE A 244 2.58 -8.77 -11.27
CA PHE A 244 1.42 -8.80 -12.15
C PHE A 244 1.80 -8.35 -13.56
N GLU A 245 1.34 -9.09 -14.56
CA GLU A 245 1.55 -8.72 -15.95
C GLU A 245 0.57 -7.62 -16.38
N LYS A 246 1.07 -6.60 -17.07
CA LYS A 246 0.26 -5.49 -17.63
C LYS A 246 -0.66 -4.84 -16.60
N VAL A 247 -0.16 -4.61 -15.40
CA VAL A 247 -0.87 -3.95 -14.32
C VAL A 247 -0.15 -2.67 -13.93
N ARG A 248 -0.92 -1.62 -13.67
CA ARG A 248 -0.46 -0.37 -13.08
C ARG A 248 -1.34 0.02 -11.91
N PHE A 249 -0.72 0.46 -10.84
CA PHE A 249 -1.41 1.07 -9.70
C PHE A 249 -1.30 2.59 -9.82
N THR A 250 -2.44 3.26 -9.79
CA THR A 250 -2.50 4.72 -9.96
C THR A 250 -3.37 5.32 -8.87
N ARG A 251 -2.83 6.27 -8.12
CA ARG A 251 -3.61 6.97 -7.09
C ARG A 251 -4.63 7.88 -7.76
N VAL A 252 -5.84 7.93 -7.20
CA VAL A 252 -6.99 8.62 -7.82
C VAL A 252 -6.78 10.11 -8.07
N ASP A 253 -5.87 10.75 -7.32
CA ASP A 253 -5.53 12.17 -7.46
C ASP A 253 -4.27 12.42 -8.31
N SER A 254 -3.77 11.40 -9.01
CA SER A 254 -2.58 11.52 -9.86
C SER A 254 -2.83 12.32 -11.13
N ASP A 255 -4.05 12.28 -11.64
CA ASP A 255 -4.50 13.00 -12.84
C ASP A 255 -6.01 13.16 -12.80
N ILE A 256 -6.56 13.89 -13.76
CA ILE A 256 -8.00 13.95 -13.97
C ILE A 256 -8.54 12.57 -14.32
N ILE A 257 -9.80 12.29 -13.95
CA ILE A 257 -10.40 10.96 -14.09
C ILE A 257 -10.31 10.38 -15.50
N ASP A 258 -10.42 11.23 -16.52
CA ASP A 258 -10.37 10.80 -17.91
C ASP A 258 -8.98 10.37 -18.38
N ASN A 259 -7.93 10.81 -17.70
CA ASN A 259 -6.55 10.45 -17.99
C ASN A 259 -6.05 9.27 -17.15
N LEU A 260 -6.73 8.95 -16.04
CA LEU A 260 -6.34 7.82 -15.17
C LEU A 260 -6.46 6.48 -15.91
N ILE A 261 -7.52 6.31 -16.72
CA ILE A 261 -7.72 5.13 -17.56
C ILE A 261 -8.06 5.61 -18.96
N VAL A 262 -7.06 5.64 -19.84
CA VAL A 262 -7.21 6.10 -21.22
C VAL A 262 -7.74 4.96 -22.07
N LYS A 263 -9.01 5.03 -22.47
CA LYS A 263 -9.67 4.00 -23.30
C LYS A 263 -9.54 4.24 -24.80
N GLU A 264 -9.45 5.50 -25.21
CA GLU A 264 -9.33 5.92 -26.60
C GLU A 264 -8.38 7.12 -26.72
N ASP A 265 -7.78 7.30 -27.89
CA ASP A 265 -7.00 8.50 -28.17
C ASP A 265 -7.95 9.70 -28.27
N LYS A 266 -8.06 10.47 -27.20
CA LYS A 266 -8.83 11.71 -27.21
C LYS A 266 -8.12 12.73 -28.10
N LYS A 267 -8.83 13.27 -29.07
CA LYS A 267 -8.49 14.58 -29.62
C LYS A 267 -8.82 15.60 -28.52
N ASN A 268 -7.81 15.94 -27.73
CA ASN A 268 -7.96 17.06 -26.81
C ASN A 268 -8.21 18.30 -27.64
N GLU A 269 -9.41 18.87 -27.55
CA GLU A 269 -9.63 20.26 -27.92
C GLU A 269 -8.86 21.09 -26.87
N ALA A 270 -7.56 21.23 -27.11
CA ALA A 270 -6.73 22.09 -26.29
C ALA A 270 -7.18 23.53 -26.52
N LEU A 271 -7.28 24.32 -25.47
CA LEU A 271 -7.42 25.75 -25.56
C LEU A 271 -6.31 26.30 -26.48
N GLU A 272 -6.59 27.31 -27.25
CA GLU A 272 -5.57 28.03 -28.03
C GLU A 272 -4.39 28.40 -27.12
N ALA A 273 -3.17 28.19 -27.60
CA ALA A 273 -1.95 28.35 -26.81
C ALA A 273 -1.87 29.71 -26.09
N GLY A 274 -2.29 30.78 -26.76
CA GLY A 274 -2.32 32.13 -26.18
C GLY A 274 -3.29 32.27 -25.00
N LYS A 275 -4.46 31.65 -25.08
CA LYS A 275 -5.44 31.66 -23.96
C LYS A 275 -5.00 30.83 -22.78
N GLN A 276 -4.29 29.72 -23.04
CA GLN A 276 -3.71 28.91 -21.98
C GLN A 276 -2.61 29.66 -21.23
N GLU A 277 -1.74 30.38 -21.91
CA GLU A 277 -0.68 31.18 -21.27
C GLU A 277 -1.27 32.31 -20.42
N VAL A 278 -2.32 32.95 -20.89
CA VAL A 278 -3.03 34.01 -20.15
C VAL A 278 -3.65 33.46 -18.88
N LEU A 279 -4.42 32.38 -18.96
CA LEU A 279 -4.99 31.71 -17.79
C LEU A 279 -3.92 31.29 -16.82
N SER A 280 -2.86 30.67 -17.31
CA SER A 280 -1.74 30.23 -16.49
C SER A 280 -1.10 31.40 -15.74
N SER A 281 -0.90 32.53 -16.39
CA SER A 281 -0.32 33.75 -15.79
C SER A 281 -1.22 34.35 -14.72
N ILE A 282 -2.54 34.45 -14.99
CA ILE A 282 -3.53 34.98 -14.06
C ILE A 282 -3.53 34.12 -12.78
N PHE A 283 -3.71 32.84 -12.92
CA PHE A 283 -3.78 31.94 -11.75
C PHE A 283 -2.46 31.86 -11.01
N LYS A 284 -1.33 31.83 -11.71
CA LYS A 284 -0.01 31.84 -11.09
C LYS A 284 0.23 33.07 -10.22
N SER A 285 -0.29 34.22 -10.62
CA SER A 285 -0.18 35.47 -9.84
C SER A 285 -0.98 35.43 -8.52
N GLN A 286 -2.01 34.62 -8.44
CA GLN A 286 -2.90 34.50 -7.27
C GLN A 286 -2.51 33.35 -6.32
N LEU A 287 -1.63 32.46 -6.75
CA LEU A 287 -1.18 31.36 -5.89
C LEU A 287 -0.29 31.89 -4.76
N PRO A 288 -0.50 31.40 -3.52
CA PRO A 288 0.40 31.72 -2.42
C PRO A 288 1.79 31.15 -2.70
N LYS A 289 2.83 31.88 -2.32
CA LYS A 289 4.19 31.35 -2.33
C LYS A 289 4.31 30.32 -1.23
N MET A 290 4.44 29.08 -1.59
CA MET A 290 4.64 27.96 -0.67
C MET A 290 6.09 27.48 -0.78
N ASP A 291 6.74 27.28 0.36
CA ASP A 291 8.08 26.75 0.39
C ASP A 291 8.11 25.30 -0.13
N LYS A 292 9.06 25.01 -1.01
CA LYS A 292 9.23 23.68 -1.63
C LYS A 292 7.97 23.13 -2.36
N THR A 293 7.15 24.02 -2.93
CA THR A 293 5.97 23.61 -3.71
C THR A 293 5.91 24.41 -5.01
N GLU A 294 5.77 23.69 -6.12
CA GLU A 294 5.63 24.29 -7.47
C GLU A 294 4.34 23.80 -8.12
N PHE A 295 3.67 24.70 -8.85
CA PHE A 295 2.46 24.42 -9.60
C PHE A 295 2.70 24.56 -11.10
N ASN A 296 2.36 23.50 -11.83
CA ASN A 296 2.21 23.54 -13.28
C ASN A 296 0.73 23.76 -13.59
N ILE A 297 0.40 24.88 -14.25
CA ILE A 297 -0.99 25.28 -14.54
C ILE A 297 -1.32 24.89 -15.96
N THR A 298 -2.38 24.12 -16.15
CA THR A 298 -2.90 23.69 -17.45
C THR A 298 -4.40 23.89 -17.52
N ALA A 299 -4.95 24.04 -18.73
CA ALA A 299 -6.38 24.10 -18.96
C ALA A 299 -6.82 22.89 -19.78
N GLN A 300 -7.91 22.25 -19.36
CA GLN A 300 -8.52 21.11 -20.05
C GLN A 300 -10.04 21.20 -20.03
N ALA A 301 -10.66 20.70 -21.08
CA ALA A 301 -12.11 20.58 -21.15
C ALA A 301 -12.58 19.38 -20.34
N LEU A 302 -13.24 19.62 -19.20
CA LEU A 302 -13.69 18.57 -18.27
C LEU A 302 -15.23 18.44 -18.23
N GLY A 303 -15.94 19.26 -19.01
CA GLY A 303 -17.38 19.37 -18.98
C GLY A 303 -17.90 20.46 -18.03
N GLU A 304 -19.05 21.02 -18.36
CA GLU A 304 -19.61 22.19 -17.66
C GLU A 304 -19.95 21.95 -16.19
N ASN A 305 -20.27 20.70 -15.84
CA ASN A 305 -20.67 20.30 -14.50
C ASN A 305 -19.52 19.78 -13.62
N ALA A 306 -18.30 19.66 -14.17
CA ALA A 306 -17.13 19.29 -13.41
C ALA A 306 -16.60 20.48 -12.61
N THR A 307 -15.75 20.21 -11.59
CA THR A 307 -15.16 21.29 -10.78
C THR A 307 -14.37 22.28 -11.62
N PRO A 308 -14.36 23.58 -11.27
CA PRO A 308 -13.64 24.60 -12.04
C PRO A 308 -12.11 24.42 -11.98
N ILE A 309 -11.61 23.89 -10.87
CA ILE A 309 -10.19 23.71 -10.60
C ILE A 309 -9.99 22.33 -9.97
N MET A 310 -8.94 21.63 -10.41
CA MET A 310 -8.51 20.37 -9.84
C MET A 310 -7.00 20.40 -9.62
N ILE A 311 -6.53 19.90 -8.49
CA ILE A 311 -5.11 19.77 -8.20
C ILE A 311 -4.74 18.30 -8.26
N THR A 312 -3.75 17.96 -9.08
CA THR A 312 -3.27 16.60 -9.23
C THR A 312 -1.75 16.52 -8.98
N GLN A 313 -1.26 15.35 -8.64
CA GLN A 313 0.17 15.12 -8.41
C GLN A 313 0.63 13.86 -9.15
N SER A 314 1.64 14.00 -10.02
CA SER A 314 2.19 12.88 -10.79
C SER A 314 2.53 11.69 -9.90
N GLU A 315 2.04 10.51 -10.28
CA GLU A 315 2.28 9.24 -9.59
C GLU A 315 3.77 8.94 -9.43
N TYR A 316 4.54 9.11 -10.50
CA TYR A 316 5.97 8.82 -10.51
C TYR A 316 6.76 9.67 -9.49
N MET A 317 6.60 10.99 -9.56
CA MET A 317 7.34 11.91 -8.68
C MET A 317 6.97 11.71 -7.22
N ARG A 318 5.69 11.50 -6.94
CA ARG A 318 5.19 11.26 -5.60
C ARG A 318 5.75 9.95 -5.01
N ARG A 319 5.71 8.86 -5.77
CA ARG A 319 6.27 7.57 -5.31
C ARG A 319 7.76 7.63 -5.07
N MET A 320 8.51 8.29 -5.93
CA MET A 320 9.94 8.48 -5.73
C MET A 320 10.24 9.20 -4.40
N LYS A 321 9.45 10.22 -4.09
CA LYS A 321 9.59 10.96 -2.83
C LYS A 321 9.16 10.15 -1.61
N GLU A 322 8.06 9.43 -1.68
CA GLU A 322 7.58 8.54 -0.61
C GLU A 322 8.60 7.43 -0.31
N MET A 323 9.18 6.83 -1.34
CA MET A 323 10.23 5.81 -1.18
C MET A 323 11.53 6.38 -0.60
N ALA A 324 11.89 7.59 -0.98
CA ALA A 324 13.07 8.28 -0.43
C ALA A 324 12.97 8.49 1.08
N ASN A 325 11.77 8.74 1.60
CA ASN A 325 11.53 8.88 3.04
C ASN A 325 11.69 7.56 3.81
N ILE A 326 11.60 6.42 3.12
CA ILE A 326 11.72 5.09 3.71
C ILE A 326 13.16 4.57 3.63
N GLN A 327 13.89 4.94 2.58
CA GLN A 327 15.26 4.46 2.31
C GLN A 327 16.28 5.57 2.49
N ALA A 328 17.12 5.47 3.50
CA ALA A 328 18.15 6.46 3.85
C ALA A 328 19.15 6.81 2.70
N GLY A 329 19.25 5.95 1.68
CA GLY A 329 20.13 6.20 0.51
C GLY A 329 19.52 7.08 -0.59
N MET A 330 18.25 7.46 -0.49
CA MET A 330 17.52 8.25 -1.50
C MET A 330 17.15 9.65 -1.02
N SER A 331 17.87 10.20 -0.05
CA SER A 331 17.58 11.50 0.59
C SER A 331 17.45 12.67 -0.40
N PHE A 332 18.14 12.62 -1.54
CA PHE A 332 18.06 13.65 -2.58
C PHE A 332 16.63 13.87 -3.09
N TYR A 333 15.86 12.80 -3.30
CA TYR A 333 14.47 12.92 -3.74
C TYR A 333 13.55 13.49 -2.66
N GLY A 334 13.86 13.25 -1.39
CA GLY A 334 13.11 13.81 -0.25
C GLY A 334 13.25 15.33 -0.10
N GLU A 335 14.33 15.91 -0.65
CA GLU A 335 14.60 17.36 -0.62
C GLU A 335 14.01 18.11 -1.84
N MET A 336 13.56 17.39 -2.87
CA MET A 336 12.97 18.01 -4.06
C MET A 336 11.64 18.68 -3.72
N SER A 337 11.35 19.77 -4.44
CA SER A 337 10.06 20.45 -4.35
C SER A 337 8.92 19.52 -4.77
N ASP A 338 7.77 19.66 -4.11
CA ASP A 338 6.54 19.02 -4.54
C ASP A 338 6.02 19.71 -5.80
N MET A 339 5.81 18.94 -6.86
CA MET A 339 5.22 19.44 -8.10
C MET A 339 3.76 18.99 -8.19
N PHE A 340 2.87 19.96 -8.27
CA PHE A 340 1.44 19.75 -8.50
C PHE A 340 1.02 20.29 -9.85
N ASN A 341 0.01 19.66 -10.44
CA ASN A 341 -0.70 20.19 -11.59
C ASN A 341 -1.98 20.87 -11.11
N LEU A 342 -2.14 22.13 -11.43
CA LEU A 342 -3.39 22.85 -11.25
C LEU A 342 -4.11 22.84 -12.59
N VAL A 343 -5.15 22.03 -12.67
CA VAL A 343 -5.94 21.85 -13.90
C VAL A 343 -7.16 22.74 -13.85
N LEU A 344 -7.24 23.68 -14.78
CA LEU A 344 -8.39 24.57 -14.95
C LEU A 344 -9.38 23.95 -15.93
N ASN A 345 -10.65 23.88 -15.54
CA ASN A 345 -11.71 23.38 -16.42
C ASN A 345 -12.16 24.48 -17.40
N SER A 346 -11.71 24.40 -18.63
CA SER A 346 -12.05 25.40 -19.66
C SER A 346 -13.55 25.42 -20.04
N ASP A 347 -14.31 24.37 -19.71
CA ASP A 347 -15.75 24.31 -19.93
C ASP A 347 -16.55 24.97 -18.82
N HIS A 348 -15.95 25.12 -17.64
CA HIS A 348 -16.66 25.65 -16.48
C HIS A 348 -16.95 27.15 -16.60
N LYS A 349 -18.17 27.55 -16.23
CA LYS A 349 -18.66 28.93 -16.33
C LYS A 349 -17.68 29.96 -15.72
N LEU A 350 -17.16 29.70 -14.53
CA LEU A 350 -16.23 30.61 -13.84
C LEU A 350 -14.92 30.82 -14.61
N VAL A 351 -14.38 29.79 -15.23
CA VAL A 351 -13.15 29.88 -16.03
C VAL A 351 -13.40 30.62 -17.32
N LYS A 352 -14.56 30.40 -17.96
CA LYS A 352 -15.00 31.16 -19.13
C LYS A 352 -15.20 32.64 -18.80
N GLU A 353 -15.74 32.98 -17.64
CA GLU A 353 -15.89 34.36 -17.16
C GLU A 353 -14.54 35.06 -16.98
N VAL A 354 -13.55 34.39 -16.39
CA VAL A 354 -12.18 34.93 -16.23
C VAL A 354 -11.57 35.28 -17.59
N LEU A 355 -11.71 34.39 -18.59
CA LEU A 355 -11.22 34.64 -19.95
C LEU A 355 -11.98 35.81 -20.62
N ALA A 356 -13.29 35.90 -20.44
CA ALA A 356 -14.09 36.97 -21.01
C ALA A 356 -13.78 38.33 -20.39
N ASP A 357 -13.51 38.39 -19.11
CA ASP A 357 -13.13 39.62 -18.41
C ASP A 357 -11.72 40.08 -18.83
N GLU A 358 -10.78 39.14 -18.98
CA GLU A 358 -9.46 39.46 -19.53
C GLU A 358 -9.52 40.00 -20.93
N ASP A 359 -10.30 39.37 -21.83
CA ASP A 359 -10.50 39.85 -23.19
C ASP A 359 -11.04 41.29 -23.23
N LYS A 360 -11.94 41.69 -22.31
CA LYS A 360 -12.46 43.03 -22.22
C LYS A 360 -11.46 44.06 -21.70
N GLU A 361 -10.73 43.71 -20.62
CA GLU A 361 -9.82 44.64 -19.95
C GLU A 361 -8.50 44.82 -20.71
N CYS A 362 -8.01 43.76 -21.36
CA CYS A 362 -6.71 43.74 -22.04
C CYS A 362 -6.80 44.00 -23.56
N ALA A 363 -7.97 43.93 -24.15
CA ALA A 363 -8.15 44.09 -25.61
C ALA A 363 -7.51 45.38 -26.16
N ALA A 364 -7.64 46.48 -25.47
CA ALA A 364 -7.07 47.76 -25.88
C ALA A 364 -5.53 47.82 -25.83
N VAL A 365 -4.92 46.98 -24.98
CA VAL A 365 -3.46 46.89 -24.78
C VAL A 365 -2.84 45.83 -25.69
N VAL A 366 -3.54 44.71 -25.88
CA VAL A 366 -3.07 43.56 -26.66
C VAL A 366 -3.22 43.77 -28.16
N ALA A 367 -4.29 44.42 -28.62
CA ALA A 367 -4.58 44.60 -30.06
C ALA A 367 -3.46 45.30 -30.84
N PRO A 368 -2.83 46.38 -30.37
CA PRO A 368 -1.70 46.99 -31.06
C PRO A 368 -0.47 46.10 -31.19
N VAL A 369 -0.15 45.37 -30.12
CA VAL A 369 0.99 44.45 -30.07
C VAL A 369 0.77 43.23 -30.96
N GLN A 370 -0.44 42.72 -30.97
CA GLN A 370 -0.82 41.62 -31.87
C GLN A 370 -0.73 42.03 -33.32
N ALA A 371 -1.17 43.23 -33.66
CA ALA A 371 -1.07 43.77 -35.03
C ALA A 371 0.40 43.92 -35.49
N GLU A 372 1.30 44.35 -34.60
CA GLU A 372 2.75 44.40 -34.87
C GLU A 372 3.35 43.02 -35.08
N MET A 373 2.98 42.06 -34.24
CA MET A 373 3.44 40.66 -34.37
C MET A 373 2.95 40.02 -35.68
N ASP A 374 1.69 40.25 -36.05
CA ASP A 374 1.12 39.72 -37.28
C ASP A 374 1.80 40.32 -38.52
N GLU A 375 2.21 41.59 -38.44
CA GLU A 375 2.93 42.27 -39.54
C GLU A 375 4.35 41.73 -39.67
N VAL A 376 5.04 41.48 -38.55
CA VAL A 376 6.38 40.86 -38.55
C VAL A 376 6.32 39.41 -39.06
N ASN A 377 5.28 38.67 -38.73
CA ASN A 377 5.10 37.30 -39.21
C ASN A 377 4.76 37.20 -40.69
N LYS A 378 4.16 38.24 -41.27
CA LYS A 378 3.91 38.34 -42.72
C LYS A 378 5.16 38.67 -43.54
N GLN A 379 6.20 39.20 -42.87
CA GLN A 379 7.48 39.55 -43.50
C GLN A 379 8.52 38.44 -43.45
N ARG A 380 8.23 37.33 -42.74
CA ARG A 380 8.98 36.10 -42.73
C ARG A 380 8.37 35.06 -43.70
#